data_366e2dec1116a027dbd52e33e5f77b1b
#
_entry.id   366e2dec1116a027dbd52e33e5f77b1b
#
_cell.length_a   1.000
_cell.length_b   1.000
_cell.length_c   1.000
_cell.angle_alpha   90.00
_cell.angle_beta   90.00
_cell.angle_gamma   90.00
#
_symmetry.space_group_name_H-M   'P 1'
#
loop_
_entity.id
_entity.type
_entity.pdbx_description
1 polymer ?
#
loop_
_entity_poly.entity_id
_entity_poly.type
_entity_poly.pdbx_seq_one_letter_code
_entity_poly.pdbx_strand_id
1 'polypeptide(L)'
;MSIEENIKLAKKVLASGLDVLEFLAEDAVWLIPGFDTYQGKEEIYNKLLAPTHTLMESMGTSVITNIVAQGDYVVAESYAKDRITKTGKPYNNTYCHVYKMTDGLVQHITEYADTALARKVFAG
;
A
#
# COMPACT_ATOMS: atom_id res chain seq x y z
N MET A 1 -14.51 11.19 11.63
CA MET A 1 -13.51 11.92 10.86
C MET A 1 -14.14 12.48 9.60
N SER A 2 -13.67 13.65 9.18
CA SER A 2 -14.15 14.25 7.93
C SER A 2 -13.54 13.53 6.72
N ILE A 3 -14.17 13.72 5.56
CA ILE A 3 -13.64 13.24 4.29
C ILE A 3 -12.25 13.80 4.04
N GLU A 4 -12.04 15.09 4.35
CA GLU A 4 -10.75 15.75 4.18
C GLU A 4 -9.66 15.13 5.05
N GLU A 5 -9.98 14.79 6.30
CA GLU A 5 -9.04 14.12 7.19
C GLU A 5 -8.72 12.71 6.71
N ASN A 6 -9.71 11.99 6.18
CA ASN A 6 -9.49 10.65 5.60
C ASN A 6 -8.58 10.72 4.37
N ILE A 7 -8.74 11.72 3.52
CA ILE A 7 -7.87 11.93 2.36
C ILE A 7 -6.44 12.22 2.81
N LYS A 8 -6.25 13.06 3.83
CA LYS A 8 -4.92 13.34 4.38
C LYS A 8 -4.26 12.08 4.93
N LEU A 9 -5.03 11.25 5.62
CA LEU A 9 -4.54 9.98 6.15
C LEU A 9 -4.09 9.06 5.02
N ALA A 10 -4.89 8.91 3.98
CA ALA A 10 -4.54 8.10 2.81
C ALA A 10 -3.23 8.57 2.16
N LYS A 11 -3.03 9.88 2.03
CA LYS A 11 -1.79 10.44 1.48
C LYS A 11 -0.58 10.11 2.35
N LYS A 12 -0.72 10.15 3.67
CA LYS A 12 0.34 9.75 4.60
C LYS A 12 0.68 8.28 4.46
N VAL A 13 -0.34 7.44 4.33
CA VAL A 13 -0.16 6.00 4.14
C VAL A 13 0.63 5.72 2.86
N LEU A 14 0.27 6.36 1.75
CA LEU A 14 0.94 6.17 0.47
C LEU A 14 2.41 6.64 0.49
N ALA A 15 2.75 7.58 1.34
CA ALA A 15 4.10 8.13 1.44
C ALA A 15 4.98 7.43 2.49
N SER A 16 4.45 6.47 3.27
CA SER A 16 5.07 6.08 4.54
C SER A 16 6.04 4.89 4.48
N GLY A 17 6.00 4.05 3.46
CA GLY A 17 6.86 2.85 3.45
C GLY A 17 6.59 1.94 4.65
N LEU A 18 7.64 1.54 5.40
CA LEU A 18 7.49 0.70 6.61
C LEU A 18 6.75 1.42 7.74
N ASP A 19 6.78 2.73 7.77
CA ASP A 19 6.10 3.51 8.80
C ASP A 19 4.57 3.45 8.67
N VAL A 20 4.06 2.80 7.63
CA VAL A 20 2.61 2.64 7.41
C VAL A 20 1.91 2.02 8.63
N LEU A 21 2.61 1.19 9.41
CA LEU A 21 2.03 0.54 10.58
C LEU A 21 1.45 1.54 11.60
N GLU A 22 2.03 2.73 11.69
CA GLU A 22 1.55 3.78 12.60
C GLU A 22 0.12 4.21 12.28
N PHE A 23 -0.28 4.05 11.04
CA PHE A 23 -1.58 4.51 10.54
C PHE A 23 -2.64 3.41 10.50
N LEU A 24 -2.28 2.18 10.85
CA LEU A 24 -3.18 1.03 10.77
C LEU A 24 -3.81 0.70 12.13
N ALA A 25 -5.08 0.24 12.10
CA ALA A 25 -5.69 -0.37 13.27
C ALA A 25 -4.97 -1.67 13.63
N GLU A 26 -4.97 -2.07 14.90
CA GLU A 26 -4.29 -3.30 15.35
C GLU A 26 -4.76 -4.53 14.59
N ASP A 27 -6.05 -4.61 14.30
CA ASP A 27 -6.68 -5.71 13.57
C ASP A 27 -6.91 -5.39 12.10
N ALA A 28 -6.15 -4.46 11.53
CA ALA A 28 -6.29 -4.07 10.14
C ALA A 28 -6.08 -5.26 9.20
N VAL A 29 -6.77 -5.22 8.06
CA VAL A 29 -6.64 -6.24 7.02
C VAL A 29 -6.08 -5.59 5.76
N TRP A 30 -5.11 -6.23 5.15
CA TRP A 30 -4.52 -5.80 3.88
C TRP A 30 -4.68 -6.93 2.87
N LEU A 31 -5.53 -6.73 1.88
CA LEU A 31 -5.81 -7.69 0.82
C LEU A 31 -5.13 -7.25 -0.47
N ILE A 32 -4.36 -8.14 -1.07
CA ILE A 32 -3.76 -7.92 -2.39
C ILE A 32 -4.33 -9.00 -3.32
N PRO A 33 -5.38 -8.67 -4.11
CA PRO A 33 -5.96 -9.66 -5.02
C PRO A 33 -4.92 -10.24 -5.97
N GLY A 34 -4.96 -11.54 -6.15
CA GLY A 34 -3.96 -12.26 -6.94
C GLY A 34 -2.74 -12.72 -6.15
N PHE A 35 -2.60 -12.29 -4.89
CA PHE A 35 -1.51 -12.69 -4.01
C PHE A 35 -2.03 -13.25 -2.69
N ASP A 36 -2.29 -12.39 -1.69
CA ASP A 36 -2.66 -12.88 -0.36
C ASP A 36 -3.51 -11.86 0.41
N THR A 37 -3.99 -12.30 1.58
CA THR A 37 -4.66 -11.47 2.56
C THR A 37 -3.87 -11.54 3.86
N TYR A 38 -3.55 -10.37 4.42
CA TYR A 38 -2.76 -10.25 5.65
C TYR A 38 -3.65 -9.66 6.74
N GLN A 39 -3.73 -10.33 7.90
CA GLN A 39 -4.62 -9.94 8.99
C GLN A 39 -3.85 -9.52 10.23
N GLY A 40 -4.06 -8.27 10.64
CA GLY A 40 -3.41 -7.68 11.81
C GLY A 40 -2.05 -7.09 11.51
N LYS A 41 -1.65 -6.10 12.32
CA LYS A 41 -0.38 -5.40 12.13
C LYS A 41 0.83 -6.32 12.12
N GLU A 42 0.86 -7.30 13.02
CA GLU A 42 2.00 -8.21 13.14
C GLU A 42 2.17 -9.04 11.86
N GLU A 43 1.10 -9.60 11.35
CA GLU A 43 1.14 -10.39 10.12
C GLU A 43 1.48 -9.51 8.92
N ILE A 44 0.90 -8.32 8.84
CA ILE A 44 1.20 -7.35 7.78
C ILE A 44 2.69 -7.03 7.77
N TYR A 45 3.29 -6.77 8.93
CA TYR A 45 4.72 -6.49 9.01
C TYR A 45 5.55 -7.72 8.61
N ASN A 46 5.30 -8.86 9.24
CA ASN A 46 6.16 -10.05 9.09
C ASN A 46 6.04 -10.71 7.72
N LYS A 47 4.85 -10.68 7.11
CA LYS A 47 4.60 -11.41 5.85
C LYS A 47 4.55 -10.53 4.62
N LEU A 48 4.31 -9.22 4.76
CA LEU A 48 4.21 -8.29 3.64
C LEU A 48 5.32 -7.26 3.65
N LEU A 49 5.39 -6.41 4.68
CA LEU A 49 6.25 -5.23 4.65
C LEU A 49 7.74 -5.57 4.76
N ALA A 50 8.12 -6.37 5.73
CA ALA A 50 9.52 -6.73 5.94
C ALA A 50 10.10 -7.52 4.76
N PRO A 51 9.41 -8.57 4.23
CA PRO A 51 9.92 -9.26 3.05
C PRO A 51 10.04 -8.37 1.83
N THR A 52 9.07 -7.46 1.60
CA THR A 52 9.11 -6.54 0.47
C THR A 52 10.32 -5.61 0.57
N HIS A 53 10.57 -5.03 1.74
CA HIS A 53 11.72 -4.17 1.94
C HIS A 53 13.05 -4.90 1.77
N THR A 54 13.11 -6.16 2.15
CA THR A 54 14.31 -6.98 1.96
C THR A 54 14.66 -7.14 0.47
N LEU A 55 13.66 -7.17 -0.40
CA LEU A 55 13.85 -7.34 -1.84
C LEU A 55 14.17 -6.04 -2.58
N MET A 56 13.98 -4.89 -1.93
CA MET A 56 14.08 -3.59 -2.60
C MET A 56 15.39 -2.88 -2.25
N GLU A 57 16.07 -2.36 -3.28
CA GLU A 57 17.19 -1.43 -3.11
C GLU A 57 16.67 -0.03 -2.79
N SER A 58 15.63 0.39 -3.47
CA SER A 58 14.96 1.67 -3.25
C SER A 58 13.46 1.50 -3.38
N MET A 59 12.72 2.01 -2.40
CA MET A 59 11.25 2.05 -2.47
C MET A 59 10.75 3.19 -3.34
N GLY A 60 11.62 4.14 -3.71
CA GLY A 60 11.21 5.27 -4.52
C GLY A 60 10.13 6.11 -3.86
N THR A 61 9.28 6.70 -4.68
CA THR A 61 8.15 7.52 -4.23
C THR A 61 6.86 7.06 -4.89
N SER A 62 5.73 7.37 -4.27
CA SER A 62 4.40 7.16 -4.84
C SER A 62 3.89 8.47 -5.41
N VAL A 63 3.42 8.44 -6.65
CA VAL A 63 2.80 9.60 -7.31
C VAL A 63 1.31 9.33 -7.40
N ILE A 64 0.51 10.15 -6.72
CA ILE A 64 -0.95 10.03 -6.73
C ILE A 64 -1.49 10.73 -7.97
N THR A 65 -2.22 9.99 -8.81
CA THR A 65 -2.82 10.53 -10.03
C THR A 65 -4.29 10.89 -9.85
N ASN A 66 -4.97 10.24 -8.92
CA ASN A 66 -6.36 10.51 -8.61
C ASN A 66 -6.68 10.05 -7.20
N ILE A 67 -7.52 10.79 -6.49
CA ILE A 67 -7.97 10.41 -5.16
C ILE A 67 -9.41 10.90 -4.96
N VAL A 68 -10.28 10.00 -4.55
CA VAL A 68 -11.68 10.30 -4.27
C VAL A 68 -12.09 9.66 -2.95
N ALA A 69 -13.07 10.23 -2.29
CA ALA A 69 -13.51 9.73 -1.00
C ALA A 69 -15.02 9.89 -0.83
N GLN A 70 -15.62 8.93 -0.13
CA GLN A 70 -17.01 8.98 0.25
C GLN A 70 -17.20 8.17 1.54
N GLY A 71 -17.90 8.75 2.52
CA GLY A 71 -18.07 8.09 3.82
C GLY A 71 -16.73 7.77 4.46
N ASP A 72 -16.56 6.52 4.85
CA ASP A 72 -15.32 6.04 5.49
C ASP A 72 -14.29 5.54 4.47
N TYR A 73 -14.57 5.63 3.18
CA TYR A 73 -13.71 5.09 2.13
C TYR A 73 -12.93 6.15 1.40
N VAL A 74 -11.68 5.83 1.09
CA VAL A 74 -10.83 6.63 0.19
C VAL A 74 -10.30 5.70 -0.90
N VAL A 75 -10.41 6.13 -2.15
CA VAL A 75 -9.85 5.40 -3.29
C VAL A 75 -8.76 6.27 -3.91
N ALA A 76 -7.55 5.71 -4.03
CA ALA A 76 -6.40 6.42 -4.58
C ALA A 76 -5.76 5.63 -5.71
N GLU A 77 -5.63 6.26 -6.86
CA GLU A 77 -4.84 5.74 -7.98
C GLU A 77 -3.45 6.36 -7.92
N SER A 78 -2.42 5.54 -8.07
CA SER A 78 -1.03 5.98 -7.96
C SER A 78 -0.10 5.10 -8.78
N TYR A 79 1.14 5.54 -8.92
CA TYR A 79 2.20 4.69 -9.44
C TYR A 79 3.48 4.92 -8.63
N ALA A 80 4.35 3.92 -8.60
CA ALA A 80 5.66 4.03 -7.99
C ALA A 80 6.64 4.65 -8.97
N LYS A 81 7.53 5.50 -8.47
CA LYS A 81 8.58 6.13 -9.25
C LYS A 81 9.92 5.85 -8.60
N ASP A 82 10.92 5.50 -9.41
CA ASP A 82 12.29 5.21 -8.95
C ASP A 82 12.34 4.07 -7.93
N ARG A 83 11.46 3.08 -8.09
CA ARG A 83 11.46 1.88 -7.26
C ARG A 83 12.29 0.81 -7.96
N ILE A 84 13.31 0.30 -7.27
CA ILE A 84 14.28 -0.63 -7.85
C ILE A 84 14.53 -1.78 -6.89
N THR A 85 14.55 -3.03 -7.41
CA THR A 85 14.90 -4.20 -6.62
C THR A 85 16.40 -4.28 -6.40
N LYS A 86 16.84 -5.10 -5.44
CA LYS A 86 18.27 -5.33 -5.18
C LYS A 86 18.99 -6.00 -6.36
N THR A 87 18.24 -6.65 -7.24
CA THR A 87 18.82 -7.23 -8.48
C THR A 87 18.85 -6.23 -9.65
N GLY A 88 18.45 -4.97 -9.40
CA GLY A 88 18.51 -3.90 -10.41
C GLY A 88 17.31 -3.82 -11.33
N LYS A 89 16.22 -4.53 -11.02
CA LYS A 89 15.00 -4.48 -11.85
C LYS A 89 14.12 -3.31 -11.41
N PRO A 90 13.67 -2.45 -12.35
CA PRO A 90 12.66 -1.44 -12.02
C PRO A 90 11.36 -2.10 -11.60
N TYR A 91 10.73 -1.55 -10.56
CA TYR A 91 9.42 -2.00 -10.14
C TYR A 91 8.51 -0.80 -9.93
N ASN A 92 8.21 -0.10 -11.00
CA ASN A 92 7.33 1.09 -10.99
C ASN A 92 5.91 0.67 -11.32
N ASN A 93 5.30 -0.08 -10.40
CA ASN A 93 3.96 -0.61 -10.61
C ASN A 93 2.91 0.48 -10.47
N THR A 94 1.73 0.21 -11.04
CA THR A 94 0.55 1.04 -10.90
C THR A 94 -0.39 0.42 -9.88
N TYR A 95 -1.08 1.27 -9.11
CA TYR A 95 -1.92 0.81 -8.01
C TYR A 95 -3.26 1.53 -7.99
N CYS A 96 -4.28 0.81 -7.54
CA CYS A 96 -5.50 1.39 -7.03
C CYS A 96 -5.69 0.85 -5.61
N HIS A 97 -5.59 1.74 -4.62
CA HIS A 97 -5.81 1.38 -3.23
C HIS A 97 -7.21 1.81 -2.79
N VAL A 98 -7.92 0.89 -2.16
CA VAL A 98 -9.19 1.19 -1.52
C VAL A 98 -8.97 1.09 -0.02
N TYR A 99 -9.10 2.21 0.68
CA TYR A 99 -8.92 2.29 2.13
C TYR A 99 -10.26 2.45 2.81
N LYS A 100 -10.49 1.66 3.88
CA LYS A 100 -11.58 1.92 4.81
C LYS A 100 -10.98 2.48 6.09
N MET A 101 -11.44 3.67 6.47
CA MET A 101 -10.97 4.35 7.67
C MET A 101 -11.93 4.11 8.84
N THR A 102 -11.40 3.96 10.04
CA THR A 102 -12.18 3.82 11.27
C THR A 102 -11.44 4.53 12.39
N ASP A 103 -12.09 5.49 13.03
CA ASP A 103 -11.55 6.21 14.20
C ASP A 103 -10.13 6.77 13.97
N GLY A 104 -9.90 7.34 12.79
CA GLY A 104 -8.62 7.98 12.49
C GLY A 104 -7.49 7.02 12.09
N LEU A 105 -7.80 5.76 11.86
CA LEU A 105 -6.85 4.74 11.44
C LEU A 105 -7.37 4.02 10.20
N VAL A 106 -6.48 3.36 9.47
CA VAL A 106 -6.86 2.52 8.34
C VAL A 106 -7.25 1.15 8.89
N GLN A 107 -8.50 0.74 8.64
CA GLN A 107 -9.03 -0.55 9.07
C GLN A 107 -8.84 -1.62 8.00
N HIS A 108 -8.97 -1.26 6.73
CA HIS A 108 -8.87 -2.20 5.63
C HIS A 108 -8.21 -1.55 4.42
N ILE A 109 -7.29 -2.28 3.80
CA ILE A 109 -6.66 -1.88 2.54
C ILE A 109 -6.92 -2.98 1.52
N THR A 110 -7.47 -2.61 0.36
CA THR A 110 -7.44 -3.47 -0.81
C THR A 110 -6.50 -2.83 -1.82
N GLU A 111 -5.45 -3.56 -2.18
CA GLU A 111 -4.42 -3.08 -3.09
C GLU A 111 -4.54 -3.82 -4.42
N TYR A 112 -5.05 -3.12 -5.43
CA TYR A 112 -5.06 -3.61 -6.80
C TYR A 112 -3.81 -3.09 -7.50
N ALA A 113 -3.10 -3.99 -8.17
CA ALA A 113 -1.87 -3.66 -8.87
C ALA A 113 -1.81 -4.41 -10.20
N ASP A 114 -0.85 -4.05 -11.04
CA ASP A 114 -0.54 -4.86 -12.22
C ASP A 114 0.19 -6.12 -11.74
N THR A 115 -0.57 -7.20 -11.62
CA THR A 115 -0.05 -8.48 -11.11
C THR A 115 0.88 -9.17 -12.09
N ALA A 116 0.73 -8.88 -13.39
CA ALA A 116 1.66 -9.41 -14.40
C ALA A 116 3.06 -8.84 -14.20
N LEU A 117 3.17 -7.53 -13.96
CA LEU A 117 4.45 -6.89 -13.66
C LEU A 117 5.05 -7.44 -12.35
N ALA A 118 4.23 -7.56 -11.31
CA ALA A 118 4.68 -8.09 -10.03
C ALA A 118 5.25 -9.50 -10.17
N ARG A 119 4.57 -10.38 -10.89
CA ARG A 119 5.06 -11.74 -11.13
C ARG A 119 6.35 -11.75 -11.94
N LYS A 120 6.45 -10.90 -12.96
CA LYS A 120 7.65 -10.80 -13.79
C LYS A 120 8.86 -10.39 -12.97
N VAL A 121 8.69 -9.46 -12.03
CA VAL A 121 9.79 -8.92 -11.22
C VAL A 121 10.17 -9.85 -10.08
N PHE A 122 9.19 -10.45 -9.39
CA PHE A 122 9.42 -11.19 -8.15
C PHE A 122 9.41 -12.72 -8.28
N ALA A 123 8.83 -13.26 -9.34
CA ALA A 123 8.73 -14.72 -9.48
C ALA A 123 9.86 -15.34 -10.29
N GLY A 124 10.77 -14.56 -10.71
CA GLY A 124 11.83 -15.10 -11.53
C GLY A 124 13.13 -14.44 -11.39
#